data_cd0cce0c1bca01eab4ce29622d767b15
#
_entry.id   cd0cce0c1bca01eab4ce29622d767b15
#
_cell.length_a   1.000
_cell.length_b   1.000
_cell.length_c   1.000
_cell.angle_alpha   90.00
_cell.angle_beta   90.00
_cell.angle_gamma   90.00
#
_symmetry.space_group_name_H-M   'P 1'
#
loop_
_entity.id
_entity.type
_entity.pdbx_description
1 polymer ?
#
loop_
_entity_poly.entity_id
_entity_poly.type
_entity_poly.pdbx_seq_one_letter_code
_entity_poly.pdbx_strand_id
1 'polypeptide(L)'
;MCIRDRILEDIHKYIKSCLPDGVQVIFDGADYCRAIEFDTDSYYFQSASEAIEEEWGVKPVFTGGGGSIPVVEAFKTLLNMDTVLIGFALDDDRIHSPNEKYNVSSYVKGIKTWARIIAKYQ
;
A
#
# COMPACT_ATOMS: atom_id res chain seq x y z
N MET A 1 13.84 -9.64 -18.35
CA MET A 1 13.13 -8.35 -18.34
C MET A 1 11.87 -8.54 -17.51
N CYS A 2 11.66 -7.72 -16.50
CA CYS A 2 10.48 -7.80 -15.62
C CYS A 2 9.24 -7.36 -16.41
N ILE A 3 8.08 -7.95 -16.13
CA ILE A 3 6.78 -7.56 -16.75
C ILE A 3 6.56 -6.05 -16.65
N ARG A 4 6.91 -5.46 -15.52
CA ARG A 4 6.86 -4.03 -15.25
C ARG A 4 7.65 -3.20 -16.26
N ASP A 5 8.90 -3.60 -16.54
CA ASP A 5 9.80 -2.83 -17.43
C ASP A 5 9.23 -2.83 -18.85
N ARG A 6 8.65 -3.96 -19.27
CA ARG A 6 7.96 -4.08 -20.56
C ARG A 6 6.73 -3.18 -20.65
N ILE A 7 5.90 -3.16 -19.59
CA ILE A 7 4.71 -2.30 -19.57
C ILE A 7 5.09 -0.83 -19.73
N LEU A 8 6.14 -0.37 -19.05
CA LEU A 8 6.61 0.99 -19.16
C LEU A 8 7.10 1.32 -20.57
N GLU A 9 7.94 0.45 -21.15
CA GLU A 9 8.39 0.63 -22.53
C GLU A 9 7.21 0.70 -23.51
N ASP A 10 6.21 -0.15 -23.31
CA ASP A 10 5.02 -0.18 -24.17
C ASP A 10 4.17 1.10 -24.00
N ILE A 11 4.03 1.62 -22.76
CA ILE A 11 3.40 2.91 -22.50
C ILE A 11 4.17 4.04 -23.19
N HIS A 12 5.50 4.09 -23.05
CA HIS A 12 6.32 5.12 -23.71
C HIS A 12 6.19 5.05 -25.24
N LYS A 13 6.22 3.85 -25.82
CA LYS A 13 6.01 3.65 -27.27
C LYS A 13 4.63 4.12 -27.70
N TYR A 14 3.60 3.74 -26.94
CA TYR A 14 2.23 4.14 -27.24
C TYR A 14 2.05 5.66 -27.19
N ILE A 15 2.52 6.33 -26.15
CA ILE A 15 2.44 7.79 -26.03
C ILE A 15 3.14 8.45 -27.21
N LYS A 16 4.37 8.02 -27.53
CA LYS A 16 5.10 8.56 -28.70
C LYS A 16 4.36 8.36 -30.02
N SER A 17 3.67 7.26 -30.19
CA SER A 17 2.90 6.98 -31.41
C SER A 17 1.63 7.82 -31.57
N CYS A 18 1.14 8.40 -30.48
CA CYS A 18 -0.08 9.22 -30.45
C CYS A 18 0.22 10.74 -30.48
N LEU A 19 1.51 11.13 -30.50
CA LEU A 19 1.87 12.54 -30.48
C LEU A 19 1.56 13.21 -31.84
N PRO A 20 0.98 14.41 -31.85
CA PRO A 20 0.87 15.23 -33.05
C PRO A 20 2.27 15.67 -33.55
N ASP A 21 2.34 15.99 -34.85
CA ASP A 21 3.56 16.52 -35.46
C ASP A 21 4.05 17.77 -34.71
N GLY A 22 5.36 17.82 -34.44
CA GLY A 22 6.00 18.94 -33.75
C GLY A 22 5.91 18.93 -32.23
N VAL A 23 5.22 17.97 -31.63
CA VAL A 23 5.16 17.79 -30.17
C VAL A 23 6.25 16.81 -29.72
N GLN A 24 6.96 17.17 -28.66
CA GLN A 24 7.95 16.30 -28.02
C GLN A 24 7.47 15.91 -26.62
N VAL A 25 7.74 14.66 -26.23
CA VAL A 25 7.52 14.18 -24.86
C VAL A 25 8.84 13.82 -24.23
N ILE A 26 9.01 14.29 -23.00
CA ILE A 26 10.10 13.88 -22.11
C ILE A 26 9.51 13.03 -21.01
N PHE A 27 10.00 11.80 -20.84
CA PHE A 27 9.63 10.94 -19.73
C PHE A 27 10.65 11.16 -18.64
N ASP A 28 10.25 11.86 -17.57
CA ASP A 28 11.11 12.14 -16.42
C ASP A 28 10.73 11.21 -15.27
N GLY A 29 11.76 10.68 -14.64
CA GLY A 29 11.80 9.84 -13.45
C GLY A 29 10.52 9.17 -13.01
N ALA A 30 10.39 7.88 -13.25
CA ALA A 30 9.37 7.12 -12.56
C ALA A 30 10.06 6.28 -11.49
N ASP A 31 9.73 6.53 -10.24
CA ASP A 31 10.11 5.66 -9.13
C ASP A 31 9.30 4.36 -9.25
N TYR A 32 10.00 3.29 -9.53
CA TYR A 32 9.39 1.97 -9.68
C TYR A 32 9.63 1.14 -8.44
N CYS A 33 8.58 0.59 -7.89
CA CYS A 33 8.70 -0.50 -6.95
C CYS A 33 8.19 -1.81 -7.56
N ARG A 34 8.79 -2.93 -7.17
CA ARG A 34 8.30 -4.25 -7.54
C ARG A 34 7.08 -4.59 -6.69
N ALA A 35 6.19 -5.40 -7.25
CA ALA A 35 5.17 -6.04 -6.43
C ALA A 35 5.86 -6.95 -5.39
N ILE A 36 5.42 -6.84 -4.16
CA ILE A 36 5.90 -7.64 -3.02
C ILE A 36 4.73 -8.44 -2.49
N GLU A 37 4.98 -9.69 -2.23
CA GLU A 37 4.08 -10.58 -1.51
C GLU A 37 4.70 -10.89 -0.15
N PHE A 38 3.89 -10.76 0.90
CA PHE A 38 4.28 -11.08 2.27
C PHE A 38 3.62 -12.37 2.73
N ASP A 39 4.31 -13.09 3.61
CA ASP A 39 3.74 -14.23 4.30
C ASP A 39 2.75 -13.75 5.36
N THR A 40 1.46 -13.78 5.00
CA THR A 40 0.38 -13.38 5.90
C THR A 40 0.15 -14.34 7.06
N ASP A 41 0.74 -15.53 7.05
CA ASP A 41 0.69 -16.50 8.13
C ASP A 41 1.80 -16.27 9.17
N SER A 42 2.72 -15.35 8.89
CA SER A 42 3.79 -15.01 9.82
C SER A 42 3.27 -14.43 11.14
N TYR A 43 4.06 -14.57 12.20
CA TYR A 43 3.73 -14.11 13.54
C TYR A 43 3.26 -12.64 13.58
N TYR A 44 3.94 -11.75 12.85
CA TYR A 44 3.63 -10.32 12.87
C TYR A 44 2.27 -10.01 12.24
N PHE A 45 1.94 -10.66 11.13
CA PHE A 45 0.65 -10.49 10.46
C PHE A 45 -0.49 -11.08 11.30
N GLN A 46 -0.29 -12.25 11.89
CA GLN A 46 -1.32 -12.89 12.73
C GLN A 46 -1.55 -12.09 14.03
N SER A 47 -0.48 -11.64 14.71
CA SER A 47 -0.59 -10.81 15.90
C SER A 47 -1.30 -9.47 15.63
N ALA A 48 -1.02 -8.84 14.49
CA ALA A 48 -1.73 -7.63 14.07
C ALA A 48 -3.21 -7.93 13.79
N SER A 49 -3.51 -9.04 13.12
CA SER A 49 -4.88 -9.48 12.84
C SER A 49 -5.69 -9.69 14.13
N GLU A 50 -5.11 -10.38 15.11
CA GLU A 50 -5.73 -10.57 16.43
C GLU A 50 -5.98 -9.25 17.14
N ALA A 51 -5.01 -8.34 17.15
CA ALA A 51 -5.15 -7.03 17.79
C ALA A 51 -6.27 -6.19 17.15
N ILE A 52 -6.43 -6.29 15.83
CA ILE A 52 -7.53 -5.65 15.10
C ILE A 52 -8.85 -6.27 15.50
N GLU A 53 -8.95 -7.61 15.49
CA GLU A 53 -10.17 -8.32 15.86
C GLU A 53 -10.60 -8.01 17.29
N GLU A 54 -9.67 -7.95 18.24
CA GLU A 54 -9.95 -7.60 19.65
C GLU A 54 -10.54 -6.19 19.80
N GLU A 55 -10.11 -5.21 19.01
CA GLU A 55 -10.61 -3.83 19.13
C GLU A 55 -11.85 -3.58 18.26
N TRP A 56 -11.93 -4.21 17.09
CA TRP A 56 -13.00 -3.94 16.12
C TRP A 56 -14.15 -4.91 16.18
N GLY A 57 -13.94 -6.09 16.79
CA GLY A 57 -14.95 -7.16 16.89
C GLY A 57 -15.16 -7.94 15.60
N VAL A 58 -14.33 -7.68 14.59
CA VAL A 58 -14.34 -8.36 13.29
C VAL A 58 -12.92 -8.64 12.84
N LYS A 59 -12.71 -9.80 12.23
CA LYS A 59 -11.42 -10.19 11.70
C LYS A 59 -11.06 -9.33 10.49
N PRO A 60 -9.83 -8.79 10.39
CA PRO A 60 -9.42 -8.04 9.22
C PRO A 60 -9.31 -8.92 7.98
N VAL A 61 -9.42 -8.31 6.81
CA VAL A 61 -9.23 -8.97 5.52
C VAL A 61 -7.90 -8.51 4.94
N PHE A 62 -7.09 -9.46 4.49
CA PHE A 62 -5.89 -9.15 3.72
C PHE A 62 -6.26 -8.86 2.28
N THR A 63 -5.85 -7.71 1.78
CA THR A 63 -6.12 -7.29 0.41
C THR A 63 -4.82 -6.99 -0.34
N GLY A 64 -4.77 -7.32 -1.62
CA GLY A 64 -3.73 -6.82 -2.49
C GLY A 64 -3.93 -5.31 -2.72
N GLY A 65 -2.90 -4.52 -2.46
CA GLY A 65 -2.93 -3.08 -2.64
C GLY A 65 -2.09 -2.61 -3.82
N GLY A 66 -2.46 -1.49 -4.41
CA GLY A 66 -1.67 -0.85 -5.46
C GLY A 66 -0.50 -0.03 -4.92
N GLY A 67 0.57 0.07 -5.70
CA GLY A 67 1.90 0.52 -5.37
C GLY A 67 2.10 1.99 -5.01
N SER A 68 1.47 2.48 -3.96
CA SER A 68 1.65 3.86 -3.50
C SER A 68 2.71 4.05 -2.38
N ILE A 69 3.37 2.98 -1.94
CA ILE A 69 4.34 3.02 -0.84
C ILE A 69 5.65 2.32 -1.27
N PRO A 70 6.49 2.97 -2.08
CA PRO A 70 7.70 2.36 -2.65
C PRO A 70 8.71 1.86 -1.59
N VAL A 71 8.77 2.50 -0.43
CA VAL A 71 9.68 2.14 0.66
C VAL A 71 9.47 0.71 1.18
N VAL A 72 8.29 0.15 1.03
CA VAL A 72 7.97 -1.23 1.43
C VAL A 72 8.82 -2.25 0.66
N GLU A 73 9.01 -2.00 -0.64
CA GLU A 73 9.90 -2.84 -1.47
C GLU A 73 11.36 -2.73 -0.99
N ALA A 74 11.80 -1.53 -0.67
CA ALA A 74 13.15 -1.32 -0.14
C ALA A 74 13.37 -2.03 1.19
N PHE A 75 12.41 -1.99 2.11
CA PHE A 75 12.49 -2.74 3.38
C PHE A 75 12.61 -4.25 3.15
N LYS A 76 11.84 -4.79 2.21
CA LYS A 76 11.91 -6.22 1.91
C LYS A 76 13.21 -6.60 1.22
N THR A 77 13.63 -5.85 0.21
CA THR A 77 14.77 -6.22 -0.64
C THR A 77 16.13 -5.90 -0.02
N LEU A 78 16.25 -4.77 0.68
CA LEU A 78 17.52 -4.32 1.25
C LEU A 78 17.73 -4.78 2.69
N LEU A 79 16.66 -4.86 3.48
CA LEU A 79 16.72 -5.17 4.90
C LEU A 79 16.15 -6.55 5.24
N ASN A 80 15.55 -7.24 4.26
CA ASN A 80 14.81 -8.49 4.47
C ASN A 80 13.75 -8.39 5.58
N MET A 81 13.09 -7.23 5.67
CA MET A 81 12.03 -6.95 6.64
C MET A 81 10.67 -7.03 5.99
N ASP A 82 9.73 -7.67 6.66
CA ASP A 82 8.32 -7.62 6.29
C ASP A 82 7.69 -6.33 6.82
N THR A 83 6.67 -5.85 6.10
CA THR A 83 5.95 -4.64 6.47
C THR A 83 4.46 -4.95 6.58
N VAL A 84 3.91 -4.77 7.77
CA VAL A 84 2.47 -4.91 8.02
C VAL A 84 1.81 -3.56 7.76
N LEU A 85 1.09 -3.45 6.65
CA LEU A 85 0.32 -2.25 6.30
C LEU A 85 -1.10 -2.40 6.84
N ILE A 86 -1.54 -1.42 7.62
CA ILE A 86 -2.85 -1.45 8.28
C ILE A 86 -3.59 -0.16 7.95
N GLY A 87 -4.82 -0.29 7.46
CA GLY A 87 -5.71 0.83 7.18
C GLY A 87 -7.02 0.71 7.95
N PHE A 88 -7.57 1.85 8.40
CA PHE A 88 -8.84 1.95 9.10
C PHE A 88 -9.84 2.85 8.37
N ALA A 89 -9.58 3.12 7.10
CA ALA A 89 -10.43 3.93 6.26
C ALA A 89 -11.72 3.19 5.89
N LEU A 90 -12.77 3.97 5.69
CA LEU A 90 -14.07 3.49 5.23
C LEU A 90 -14.31 3.95 3.78
N ASP A 91 -15.17 3.26 3.07
CA ASP A 91 -15.48 3.56 1.67
C ASP A 91 -16.03 4.99 1.46
N ASP A 92 -16.72 5.52 2.49
CA ASP A 92 -17.30 6.87 2.47
C ASP A 92 -16.36 7.97 2.94
N ASP A 93 -15.10 7.64 3.29
CA ASP A 93 -14.09 8.63 3.70
C ASP A 93 -13.62 9.51 2.55
N ARG A 94 -13.86 9.11 1.29
CA ARG A 94 -13.52 9.88 0.08
C ARG A 94 -12.04 10.27 0.00
N ILE A 95 -11.16 9.32 0.30
CA ILE A 95 -9.71 9.51 0.30
C ILE A 95 -9.25 10.14 -1.03
N HIS A 96 -8.40 11.17 -0.94
CA HIS A 96 -7.88 11.94 -2.08
C HIS A 96 -8.96 12.69 -2.88
N SER A 97 -10.11 12.99 -2.26
CA SER A 97 -11.23 13.66 -2.91
C SER A 97 -11.69 14.90 -2.12
N PRO A 98 -12.44 15.83 -2.75
CA PRO A 98 -13.07 16.91 -2.01
C PRO A 98 -13.98 16.38 -0.89
N ASN A 99 -13.96 17.07 0.25
CA ASN A 99 -14.68 16.68 1.47
C ASN A 99 -14.25 15.32 2.03
N GLU A 100 -12.98 15.00 1.91
CA GLU A 100 -12.38 13.86 2.62
C GLU A 100 -12.66 13.98 4.13
N LYS A 101 -13.05 12.87 4.74
CA LYS A 101 -13.33 12.79 6.17
C LYS A 101 -12.63 11.59 6.79
N TYR A 102 -12.53 11.61 8.10
CA TYR A 102 -12.13 10.47 8.89
C TYR A 102 -12.98 10.40 10.16
N ASN A 103 -13.55 9.25 10.44
CA ASN A 103 -14.42 9.10 11.60
C ASN A 103 -13.63 9.13 12.90
N VAL A 104 -14.05 9.97 13.87
CA VAL A 104 -13.42 10.05 15.19
C VAL A 104 -13.41 8.69 15.91
N SER A 105 -14.46 7.89 15.74
CA SER A 105 -14.50 6.51 16.28
C SER A 105 -13.42 5.62 15.67
N SER A 106 -13.18 5.71 14.37
CA SER A 106 -12.10 4.98 13.69
C SER A 106 -10.72 5.46 14.16
N TYR A 107 -10.56 6.76 14.37
CA TYR A 107 -9.33 7.33 14.92
C TYR A 107 -9.01 6.78 16.31
N VAL A 108 -9.98 6.81 17.23
CA VAL A 108 -9.81 6.30 18.61
C VAL A 108 -9.53 4.80 18.63
N LYS A 109 -10.28 4.01 17.82
CA LYS A 109 -10.05 2.57 17.68
C LYS A 109 -8.68 2.28 17.05
N GLY A 110 -8.27 3.07 16.05
CA GLY A 110 -6.96 2.94 15.43
C GLY A 110 -5.81 3.11 16.44
N ILE A 111 -5.88 4.13 17.32
CA ILE A 111 -4.89 4.33 18.39
C ILE A 111 -4.82 3.10 19.31
N LYS A 112 -5.97 2.58 19.75
CA LYS A 112 -6.01 1.40 20.62
C LYS A 112 -5.48 0.15 19.91
N THR A 113 -5.81 -0.02 18.62
CA THR A 113 -5.28 -1.12 17.82
C THR A 113 -3.75 -1.08 17.75
N TRP A 114 -3.16 0.08 17.49
CA TRP A 114 -1.71 0.22 17.47
C TRP A 114 -1.07 -0.09 18.82
N ALA A 115 -1.66 0.37 19.91
CA ALA A 115 -1.18 0.04 21.25
C ALA A 115 -1.19 -1.48 21.51
N ARG A 116 -2.24 -2.19 21.08
CA ARG A 116 -2.34 -3.65 21.19
C ARG A 116 -1.30 -4.37 20.33
N ILE A 117 -1.09 -3.92 19.08
CA ILE A 117 -0.10 -4.49 18.16
C ILE A 117 1.29 -4.39 18.76
N ILE A 118 1.67 -3.19 19.22
CA ILE A 118 2.98 -2.97 19.85
C ILE A 118 3.17 -3.86 21.09
N ALA A 119 2.12 -4.02 21.91
CA ALA A 119 2.18 -4.89 23.07
C ALA A 119 2.37 -6.38 22.72
N LYS A 120 1.85 -6.82 21.56
CA LYS A 120 2.01 -8.20 21.08
C LYS A 120 3.39 -8.47 20.46
N TYR A 121 4.11 -7.44 20.04
CA TYR A 121 5.43 -7.57 19.40
C TYR A 121 6.60 -7.53 20.38
N GLN A 122 6.33 -7.51 21.68
CA GLN A 122 7.35 -7.51 22.74
C GLN A 122 7.85 -8.92 23.13
#